data_43f2f8b424bf42cb958c8f82082c009c
#
_entry.id   43f2f8b424bf42cb958c8f82082c009c
#
_cell.length_a   1.000
_cell.length_b   1.000
_cell.length_c   1.000
_cell.angle_alpha   90.00
_cell.angle_beta   90.00
_cell.angle_gamma   90.00
#
_symmetry.space_group_name_H-M   'P 1'
#
loop_
_entity.id
_entity.type
_entity.pdbx_description
1 polymer ?
#
loop_
_entity_poly.entity_id
_entity_poly.type
_entity_poly.pdbx_seq_one_letter_code
_entity_poly.pdbx_strand_id
1 'polypeptide(L)'
;IYKSFMQLGADVVTLGNHAFDNEEIFDFIDHSKKLVRPANFPEATTPGTGLIYLNINQTKLAVINLQGTALMQNLDDPFMVAEELVEQARQHTPNIFMDFHAETTSEKQAMAYFLDGRVSAVVGTHTHVQTNDARVLPGGTAFLTDVGMTGPADSIIGMKKEDVLRRYVTKLPTRFNVQENGPGILSACIIE
;
A
#
# COMPACT_ATOMS: atom_id res chain seq x y z
N ILE A 1 0.84 -16.00 -6.20
CA ILE A 1 0.77 -14.55 -6.57
C ILE A 1 2.13 -13.88 -6.38
N TYR A 2 2.74 -13.83 -5.17
CA TYR A 2 4.05 -13.18 -4.93
C TYR A 2 5.15 -13.66 -5.89
N LYS A 3 5.33 -15.00 -6.03
CA LYS A 3 6.30 -15.57 -6.97
C LYS A 3 6.07 -15.13 -8.41
N SER A 4 4.82 -14.99 -8.83
CA SER A 4 4.48 -14.54 -10.18
C SER A 4 4.89 -13.09 -10.41
N PHE A 5 4.68 -12.18 -9.43
CA PHE A 5 5.16 -10.81 -9.51
C PHE A 5 6.69 -10.73 -9.62
N MET A 6 7.40 -11.54 -8.83
CA MET A 6 8.86 -11.60 -8.91
C MET A 6 9.35 -12.08 -10.27
N GLN A 7 8.67 -13.07 -10.88
CA GLN A 7 8.99 -13.56 -12.23
C GLN A 7 8.70 -12.53 -13.33
N LEU A 8 7.71 -11.67 -13.12
CA LEU A 8 7.39 -10.57 -14.03
C LEU A 8 8.32 -9.35 -13.85
N GLY A 9 9.28 -9.41 -12.93
CA GLY A 9 10.30 -8.38 -12.76
C GLY A 9 9.96 -7.32 -11.71
N ALA A 10 8.98 -7.55 -10.82
CA ALA A 10 8.75 -6.64 -9.71
C ALA A 10 9.94 -6.61 -8.75
N ASP A 11 10.34 -5.43 -8.32
CA ASP A 11 11.43 -5.26 -7.36
C ASP A 11 10.97 -5.42 -5.92
N VAL A 12 9.71 -5.09 -5.63
CA VAL A 12 9.10 -5.19 -4.30
C VAL A 12 7.58 -5.34 -4.44
N VAL A 13 6.97 -5.99 -3.45
CA VAL A 13 5.52 -6.05 -3.26
C VAL A 13 5.21 -5.54 -1.86
N THR A 14 4.38 -4.52 -1.76
CA THR A 14 3.81 -4.04 -0.51
C THR A 14 2.43 -4.67 -0.29
N LEU A 15 2.05 -4.86 0.97
CA LEU A 15 0.78 -5.44 1.37
C LEU A 15 -0.15 -4.36 1.95
N GLY A 16 -1.34 -4.76 2.35
CA GLY A 16 -2.33 -3.89 2.99
C GLY A 16 -3.04 -4.58 4.15
N ASN A 17 -4.24 -4.13 4.48
CA ASN A 17 -5.04 -4.66 5.58
C ASN A 17 -5.43 -6.15 5.43
N HIS A 18 -5.39 -6.69 4.22
CA HIS A 18 -5.63 -8.10 3.92
C HIS A 18 -4.35 -8.96 3.92
N ALA A 19 -3.25 -8.45 4.48
CA ALA A 19 -1.95 -9.11 4.44
C ALA A 19 -1.98 -10.55 4.95
N PHE A 20 -2.79 -10.82 5.98
CA PHE A 20 -2.86 -12.11 6.67
C PHE A 20 -4.17 -12.87 6.50
N ASP A 21 -5.03 -12.46 5.56
CA ASP A 21 -6.32 -13.14 5.30
C ASP A 21 -6.15 -14.55 4.72
N ASN A 22 -5.04 -14.83 4.06
CA ASN A 22 -4.70 -16.15 3.56
C ASN A 22 -3.54 -16.74 4.38
N GLU A 23 -3.81 -17.82 5.09
CA GLU A 23 -2.84 -18.49 5.97
C GLU A 23 -1.57 -18.97 5.25
N GLU A 24 -1.63 -19.22 3.93
CA GLU A 24 -0.45 -19.60 3.14
C GLU A 24 0.70 -18.57 3.23
N ILE A 25 0.41 -17.32 3.61
CA ILE A 25 1.44 -16.30 3.74
C ILE A 25 2.44 -16.63 4.84
N PHE A 26 2.01 -17.29 5.90
CA PHE A 26 2.86 -17.66 7.03
C PHE A 26 3.97 -18.65 6.66
N ASP A 27 3.78 -19.42 5.57
CA ASP A 27 4.78 -20.37 5.10
C ASP A 27 6.00 -19.70 4.47
N PHE A 28 5.89 -18.44 4.04
CA PHE A 28 6.96 -17.82 3.24
C PHE A 28 7.29 -16.36 3.58
N ILE A 29 6.49 -15.64 4.35
CA ILE A 29 6.68 -14.19 4.56
C ILE A 29 8.03 -13.86 5.17
N ASP A 30 8.51 -14.61 6.16
CA ASP A 30 9.79 -14.39 6.85
C ASP A 30 11.01 -14.65 5.95
N HIS A 31 10.81 -15.39 4.86
CA HIS A 31 11.85 -15.70 3.88
C HIS A 31 11.75 -14.84 2.61
N SER A 32 10.74 -13.98 2.52
CA SER A 32 10.43 -13.17 1.34
C SER A 32 11.05 -11.77 1.44
N LYS A 33 12.31 -11.65 1.00
CA LYS A 33 13.10 -10.42 1.11
C LYS A 33 12.56 -9.20 0.36
N LYS A 34 11.57 -9.38 -0.51
CA LYS A 34 10.96 -8.34 -1.35
C LYS A 34 9.46 -8.20 -1.08
N LEU A 35 8.98 -8.69 0.05
CA LEU A 35 7.60 -8.56 0.50
C LEU A 35 7.56 -7.71 1.76
N VAL A 36 6.76 -6.63 1.74
CA VAL A 36 6.70 -5.65 2.83
C VAL A 36 5.27 -5.57 3.34
N ARG A 37 5.07 -5.93 4.60
CA ARG A 37 3.77 -5.80 5.27
C ARG A 37 3.62 -4.44 5.94
N PRO A 38 2.42 -3.99 6.32
CA PRO A 38 2.29 -2.80 7.14
C PRO A 38 3.10 -2.92 8.43
N ALA A 39 3.98 -1.94 8.66
CA ALA A 39 4.93 -1.98 9.78
C ALA A 39 4.25 -1.82 11.13
N ASN A 40 3.12 -1.14 11.18
CA ASN A 40 2.38 -0.84 12.40
C ASN A 40 1.49 -1.98 12.91
N PHE A 41 1.61 -3.21 12.38
CA PHE A 41 1.22 -4.41 13.12
C PHE A 41 2.17 -4.63 14.30
N PRO A 42 1.72 -5.21 15.44
CA PRO A 42 2.57 -5.47 16.60
C PRO A 42 3.84 -6.24 16.23
N GLU A 43 4.99 -5.59 16.31
CA GLU A 43 6.26 -6.13 15.81
C GLU A 43 6.66 -7.45 16.46
N ALA A 44 6.46 -7.57 17.78
CA ALA A 44 6.87 -8.74 18.53
C ALA A 44 6.15 -10.05 18.16
N THR A 45 5.00 -9.96 17.50
CA THR A 45 4.13 -11.12 17.23
C THR A 45 3.78 -11.31 15.76
N THR A 46 4.12 -10.35 14.90
CA THR A 46 3.72 -10.37 13.49
C THR A 46 4.91 -10.72 12.60
N PRO A 47 4.84 -11.80 11.80
CA PRO A 47 5.91 -12.19 10.91
C PRO A 47 6.10 -11.22 9.74
N GLY A 48 7.25 -11.28 9.09
CA GLY A 48 7.63 -10.40 7.98
C GLY A 48 8.15 -9.04 8.45
N THR A 49 8.41 -8.14 7.52
CA THR A 49 9.00 -6.81 7.78
C THR A 49 8.19 -5.69 7.16
N GLY A 50 8.20 -4.53 7.80
CA GLY A 50 7.56 -3.30 7.30
C GLY A 50 8.52 -2.31 6.63
N LEU A 51 9.82 -2.59 6.66
CA LEU A 51 10.87 -1.81 6.01
C LEU A 51 11.87 -2.74 5.35
N ILE A 52 12.21 -2.46 4.08
CA ILE A 52 13.30 -3.13 3.37
C ILE A 52 14.18 -2.11 2.64
N TYR A 53 15.38 -2.55 2.26
CA TYR A 53 16.30 -1.78 1.45
C TYR A 53 16.55 -2.49 0.12
N LEU A 54 16.40 -1.77 -0.98
CA LEU A 54 16.70 -2.23 -2.33
C LEU A 54 17.92 -1.50 -2.88
N ASN A 55 18.72 -2.18 -3.68
CA ASN A 55 19.77 -1.55 -4.48
C ASN A 55 19.29 -1.45 -5.92
N ILE A 56 19.09 -0.24 -6.40
CA ILE A 56 18.63 0.08 -7.75
C ILE A 56 19.70 0.95 -8.40
N ASN A 57 20.36 0.46 -9.45
CA ASN A 57 21.40 1.20 -10.21
C ASN A 57 22.44 1.89 -9.31
N GLN A 58 22.99 1.17 -8.34
CA GLN A 58 23.96 1.67 -7.34
C GLN A 58 23.37 2.65 -6.31
N THR A 59 22.11 2.94 -6.36
CA THR A 59 21.39 3.75 -5.39
C THR A 59 20.59 2.87 -4.45
N LYS A 60 20.67 3.13 -3.16
CA LYS A 60 19.85 2.44 -2.16
C LYS A 60 18.50 3.15 -2.03
N LEU A 61 17.42 2.37 -2.07
CA LEU A 61 16.05 2.80 -1.82
C LEU A 61 15.51 2.08 -0.59
N ALA A 62 14.99 2.81 0.38
CA ALA A 62 14.20 2.24 1.46
C ALA A 62 12.73 2.22 1.05
N VAL A 63 12.05 1.10 1.28
CA VAL A 63 10.61 0.94 1.04
C VAL A 63 9.94 0.64 2.37
N ILE A 64 9.00 1.50 2.76
CA ILE A 64 8.19 1.39 3.98
C ILE A 64 6.74 1.15 3.57
N ASN A 65 6.06 0.24 4.26
CA ASN A 65 4.62 0.08 4.15
C ASN A 65 3.98 0.33 5.52
N LEU A 66 2.91 1.11 5.54
CA LEU A 66 2.11 1.40 6.73
C LEU A 66 0.63 1.29 6.42
N GLN A 67 -0.17 0.97 7.43
CA GLN A 67 -1.63 0.99 7.35
C GLN A 67 -2.19 2.13 8.18
N GLY A 68 -3.18 2.85 7.62
CA GLY A 68 -3.98 3.81 8.37
C GLY A 68 -4.89 3.14 9.40
N THR A 69 -5.35 3.91 10.37
CA THR A 69 -6.25 3.44 11.42
C THR A 69 -7.64 4.09 11.37
N ALA A 70 -7.77 5.21 10.65
CA ALA A 70 -9.05 5.89 10.48
C ALA A 70 -10.02 5.05 9.63
N LEU A 71 -11.10 4.56 10.22
CA LEU A 71 -12.10 3.65 9.64
C LEU A 71 -11.53 2.27 9.23
N MET A 72 -10.39 1.90 9.76
CA MET A 72 -9.72 0.61 9.52
C MET A 72 -9.45 -0.12 10.84
N GLN A 73 -8.77 -1.27 10.76
CA GLN A 73 -8.35 -2.01 11.95
C GLN A 73 -7.46 -1.14 12.84
N ASN A 74 -7.70 -1.19 14.14
CA ASN A 74 -6.87 -0.50 15.12
C ASN A 74 -5.52 -1.22 15.27
N LEU A 75 -4.46 -0.57 14.82
CA LEU A 75 -3.06 -0.99 14.90
C LEU A 75 -2.28 0.05 15.71
N ASP A 76 -0.96 -0.14 15.84
CA ASP A 76 -0.09 0.88 16.40
C ASP A 76 -0.18 2.18 15.59
N ASP A 77 0.04 3.32 16.24
CA ASP A 77 -0.08 4.65 15.61
C ASP A 77 0.84 4.77 14.38
N PRO A 78 0.29 4.90 13.17
CA PRO A 78 1.09 4.92 11.95
C PRO A 78 2.04 6.12 11.87
N PHE A 79 1.73 7.25 12.52
CA PHE A 79 2.60 8.42 12.52
C PHE A 79 3.82 8.22 13.41
N MET A 80 3.65 7.58 14.57
CA MET A 80 4.77 7.26 15.46
C MET A 80 5.69 6.21 14.83
N VAL A 81 5.10 5.17 14.23
CA VAL A 81 5.88 4.13 13.52
C VAL A 81 6.57 4.72 12.28
N ALA A 82 5.91 5.64 11.54
CA ALA A 82 6.54 6.35 10.42
C ALA A 82 7.76 7.15 10.85
N GLU A 83 7.67 7.88 11.98
CA GLU A 83 8.78 8.65 12.54
C GLU A 83 10.01 7.78 12.78
N GLU A 84 9.83 6.68 13.51
CA GLU A 84 10.90 5.74 13.85
C GLU A 84 11.55 5.12 12.60
N LEU A 85 10.71 4.63 11.66
CA LEU A 85 11.22 3.96 10.47
C LEU A 85 11.91 4.93 9.49
N VAL A 86 11.40 6.15 9.37
CA VAL A 86 12.05 7.18 8.53
C VAL A 86 13.38 7.59 9.12
N GLU A 87 13.47 7.78 10.44
CA GLU A 87 14.76 8.05 11.11
C GLU A 87 15.76 6.90 10.90
N GLN A 88 15.31 5.66 11.05
CA GLN A 88 16.13 4.48 10.78
C GLN A 88 16.57 4.43 9.30
N ALA A 89 15.66 4.65 8.36
CA ALA A 89 15.96 4.59 6.93
C ALA A 89 16.96 5.66 6.50
N ARG A 90 16.84 6.88 7.05
CA ARG A 90 17.73 8.01 6.75
C ARG A 90 19.18 7.79 7.19
N GLN A 91 19.44 6.89 8.13
CA GLN A 91 20.80 6.47 8.47
C GLN A 91 21.49 5.69 7.34
N HIS A 92 20.71 5.15 6.40
CA HIS A 92 21.19 4.28 5.32
C HIS A 92 21.03 4.89 3.93
N THR A 93 20.00 5.73 3.72
CA THR A 93 19.72 6.36 2.42
C THR A 93 18.78 7.56 2.58
N PRO A 94 18.94 8.62 1.75
CA PRO A 94 17.95 9.69 1.66
C PRO A 94 16.72 9.28 0.82
N ASN A 95 16.82 8.21 0.00
CA ASN A 95 15.77 7.80 -0.89
C ASN A 95 14.81 6.85 -0.17
N ILE A 96 13.64 7.35 0.18
CA ILE A 96 12.63 6.62 0.95
C ILE A 96 11.29 6.71 0.20
N PHE A 97 10.71 5.56 -0.10
CA PHE A 97 9.37 5.42 -0.64
C PHE A 97 8.46 4.85 0.44
N MET A 98 7.29 5.44 0.61
CA MET A 98 6.27 4.96 1.52
C MET A 98 4.98 4.62 0.77
N ASP A 99 4.51 3.38 0.90
CA ASP A 99 3.14 2.98 0.61
C ASP A 99 2.30 3.12 1.88
N PHE A 100 1.32 4.04 1.85
CA PHE A 100 0.41 4.25 2.96
C PHE A 100 -0.99 3.72 2.63
N HIS A 101 -1.26 2.51 3.09
CA HIS A 101 -2.49 1.78 2.85
C HIS A 101 -3.59 2.22 3.81
N ALA A 102 -4.40 3.20 3.41
CA ALA A 102 -5.37 3.84 4.29
C ALA A 102 -6.70 4.14 3.58
N GLU A 103 -7.81 4.10 4.32
CA GLU A 103 -9.15 4.41 3.81
C GLU A 103 -9.33 5.91 3.58
N THR A 104 -9.02 6.75 4.58
CA THR A 104 -9.37 8.17 4.52
C THR A 104 -8.34 9.01 3.80
N THR A 105 -8.82 9.88 2.91
CA THR A 105 -7.96 10.83 2.17
C THR A 105 -7.27 11.83 3.10
N SER A 106 -7.92 12.19 4.21
CA SER A 106 -7.36 13.12 5.20
C SER A 106 -6.16 12.51 5.93
N GLU A 107 -6.22 11.24 6.32
CA GLU A 107 -5.10 10.55 6.96
C GLU A 107 -3.92 10.38 5.99
N LYS A 108 -4.19 10.05 4.72
CA LYS A 108 -3.18 9.98 3.66
C LYS A 108 -2.46 11.31 3.44
N GLN A 109 -3.22 12.41 3.33
CA GLN A 109 -2.64 13.74 3.20
C GLN A 109 -1.87 14.16 4.45
N ALA A 110 -2.40 13.87 5.64
CA ALA A 110 -1.72 14.18 6.90
C ALA A 110 -0.36 13.46 6.97
N MET A 111 -0.30 12.17 6.63
CA MET A 111 0.96 11.42 6.57
C MET A 111 1.96 12.04 5.59
N ALA A 112 1.50 12.42 4.41
CA ALA A 112 2.35 13.04 3.40
C ALA A 112 2.94 14.37 3.88
N TYR A 113 2.13 15.26 4.47
CA TYR A 113 2.61 16.51 5.03
C TYR A 113 3.50 16.32 6.26
N PHE A 114 3.19 15.33 7.10
CA PHE A 114 4.02 14.97 8.26
C PHE A 114 5.45 14.57 7.85
N LEU A 115 5.58 13.92 6.69
CA LEU A 115 6.85 13.43 6.16
C LEU A 115 7.45 14.34 5.08
N ASP A 116 6.83 15.48 4.78
CA ASP A 116 7.27 16.35 3.69
C ASP A 116 8.71 16.84 3.88
N GLY A 117 9.54 16.64 2.85
CA GLY A 117 10.97 16.91 2.86
C GLY A 117 11.83 15.85 3.57
N ARG A 118 11.21 14.80 4.11
CA ARG A 118 11.92 13.73 4.84
C ARG A 118 11.96 12.40 4.09
N VAL A 119 11.05 12.22 3.12
CA VAL A 119 10.97 11.06 2.24
C VAL A 119 10.85 11.50 0.78
N SER A 120 11.22 10.63 -0.15
CA SER A 120 11.11 10.92 -1.58
C SER A 120 9.66 10.92 -2.06
N ALA A 121 8.87 9.97 -1.58
CA ALA A 121 7.46 9.87 -1.98
C ALA A 121 6.60 9.19 -0.92
N VAL A 122 5.34 9.62 -0.85
CA VAL A 122 4.24 8.93 -0.15
C VAL A 122 3.14 8.66 -1.18
N VAL A 123 2.81 7.39 -1.38
CA VAL A 123 1.74 6.97 -2.28
C VAL A 123 0.67 6.24 -1.49
N GLY A 124 -0.57 6.71 -1.59
CA GLY A 124 -1.71 6.05 -0.96
C GLY A 124 -2.23 4.87 -1.76
N THR A 125 -2.76 3.87 -1.06
CA THR A 125 -3.42 2.68 -1.60
C THR A 125 -4.69 2.38 -0.79
N HIS A 126 -5.43 1.35 -1.10
CA HIS A 126 -6.62 0.80 -0.44
C HIS A 126 -7.95 1.08 -1.15
N THR A 127 -8.23 2.30 -1.59
CA THR A 127 -9.59 2.65 -2.06
C THR A 127 -9.94 2.06 -3.41
N HIS A 128 -8.98 1.52 -4.13
CA HIS A 128 -9.12 0.95 -5.48
C HIS A 128 -9.47 1.98 -6.58
N VAL A 129 -9.50 3.27 -6.25
CA VAL A 129 -9.83 4.34 -7.19
C VAL A 129 -8.65 5.32 -7.28
N GLN A 130 -8.03 5.41 -8.46
CA GLN A 130 -6.94 6.34 -8.69
C GLN A 130 -7.42 7.79 -8.56
N THR A 131 -6.72 8.56 -7.72
CA THR A 131 -6.99 10.00 -7.56
C THR A 131 -6.17 10.82 -8.57
N ASN A 132 -6.63 12.03 -8.85
CA ASN A 132 -5.99 12.94 -9.82
C ASN A 132 -5.26 14.10 -9.12
N ASP A 133 -4.62 13.83 -7.98
CA ASP A 133 -3.99 14.85 -7.14
C ASP A 133 -2.48 14.68 -7.00
N ALA A 134 -1.85 13.98 -7.97
CA ALA A 134 -0.39 13.82 -8.00
C ALA A 134 0.30 15.18 -7.97
N ARG A 135 1.22 15.36 -7.01
CA ARG A 135 1.94 16.61 -6.82
C ARG A 135 3.24 16.41 -6.05
N VAL A 136 4.10 17.42 -6.10
CA VAL A 136 5.23 17.57 -5.19
C VAL A 136 4.82 18.54 -4.09
N LEU A 137 5.00 18.14 -2.85
CA LEU A 137 4.73 18.97 -1.69
C LEU A 137 5.82 20.05 -1.51
N PRO A 138 5.56 21.12 -0.71
CA PRO A 138 6.52 22.23 -0.56
C PRO A 138 7.91 21.82 -0.08
N GLY A 139 8.03 20.77 0.74
CA GLY A 139 9.30 20.22 1.21
C GLY A 139 10.00 19.30 0.22
N GLY A 140 9.37 18.98 -0.92
CA GLY A 140 9.96 18.18 -1.99
C GLY A 140 9.46 16.74 -2.07
N THR A 141 8.61 16.29 -1.17
CA THR A 141 8.05 14.93 -1.20
C THR A 141 7.00 14.79 -2.31
N ALA A 142 7.16 13.79 -3.18
CA ALA A 142 6.12 13.42 -4.15
C ALA A 142 4.94 12.77 -3.43
N PHE A 143 3.72 13.13 -3.82
CA PHE A 143 2.50 12.63 -3.18
C PHE A 143 1.38 12.30 -4.18
N LEU A 144 0.69 11.20 -3.93
CA LEU A 144 -0.56 10.81 -4.58
C LEU A 144 -1.49 10.18 -3.54
N THR A 145 -2.72 10.67 -3.43
CA THR A 145 -3.68 10.18 -2.43
C THR A 145 -4.01 8.70 -2.61
N ASP A 146 -4.24 8.22 -3.83
CA ASP A 146 -4.42 6.79 -4.10
C ASP A 146 -3.97 6.45 -5.52
N VAL A 147 -3.14 5.43 -5.65
CA VAL A 147 -2.63 4.97 -6.96
C VAL A 147 -3.66 4.16 -7.73
N GLY A 148 -4.72 3.73 -7.08
CA GLY A 148 -5.79 2.97 -7.67
C GLY A 148 -5.54 1.46 -7.74
N MET A 149 -6.40 0.77 -8.48
CA MET A 149 -6.41 -0.67 -8.63
C MET A 149 -5.94 -1.08 -10.02
N THR A 150 -5.15 -2.13 -10.09
CA THR A 150 -4.95 -2.90 -11.33
C THR A 150 -5.87 -4.10 -11.30
N GLY A 151 -6.81 -4.19 -12.25
CA GLY A 151 -7.83 -5.23 -12.21
C GLY A 151 -8.90 -5.07 -13.30
N PRO A 152 -10.09 -5.68 -13.14
CA PRO A 152 -11.16 -5.61 -14.12
C PRO A 152 -11.76 -4.20 -14.21
N ALA A 153 -11.74 -3.60 -15.40
CA ALA A 153 -12.27 -2.27 -15.64
C ALA A 153 -13.79 -2.21 -15.49
N ASP A 154 -14.50 -3.24 -15.97
CA ASP A 154 -15.97 -3.32 -15.88
C ASP A 154 -16.42 -4.01 -14.58
N SER A 155 -16.13 -3.35 -13.45
CA SER A 155 -16.42 -3.83 -12.11
C SER A 155 -16.73 -2.67 -11.16
N ILE A 156 -17.17 -2.96 -9.95
CA ILE A 156 -17.20 -1.98 -8.86
C ILE A 156 -16.04 -2.32 -7.92
N ILE A 157 -14.99 -1.55 -8.01
CA ILE A 157 -13.73 -1.74 -7.25
C ILE A 157 -13.19 -3.20 -7.26
N GLY A 158 -13.33 -3.88 -8.41
CA GLY A 158 -12.87 -5.25 -8.61
C GLY A 158 -13.96 -6.32 -8.43
N MET A 159 -15.12 -5.97 -7.87
CA MET A 159 -16.22 -6.89 -7.59
C MET A 159 -17.29 -6.88 -8.69
N LYS A 160 -18.03 -7.98 -8.85
CA LYS A 160 -19.15 -8.07 -9.78
C LYS A 160 -20.20 -7.01 -9.47
N LYS A 161 -20.60 -6.26 -10.47
CA LYS A 161 -21.55 -5.14 -10.34
C LYS A 161 -22.88 -5.58 -9.72
N GLU A 162 -23.38 -6.74 -10.13
CA GLU A 162 -24.67 -7.29 -9.69
C GLU A 162 -24.69 -7.53 -8.17
N ASP A 163 -23.61 -8.07 -7.61
CA ASP A 163 -23.49 -8.34 -6.18
C ASP A 163 -23.48 -7.04 -5.38
N VAL A 164 -22.67 -6.07 -5.83
CA VAL A 164 -22.53 -4.77 -5.17
C VAL A 164 -23.85 -3.99 -5.24
N LEU A 165 -24.47 -3.92 -6.44
CA LEU A 165 -25.75 -3.24 -6.62
C LEU A 165 -26.85 -3.87 -5.76
N ARG A 166 -26.93 -5.20 -5.73
CA ARG A 166 -27.87 -5.90 -4.84
C ARG A 166 -27.71 -5.47 -3.40
N ARG A 167 -26.47 -5.44 -2.87
CA ARG A 167 -26.18 -5.02 -1.50
C ARG A 167 -26.64 -3.60 -1.23
N TYR A 168 -26.32 -2.66 -2.14
CA TYR A 168 -26.63 -1.25 -1.94
C TYR A 168 -28.11 -0.92 -2.11
N VAL A 169 -28.80 -1.60 -3.06
CA VAL A 169 -30.22 -1.36 -3.32
C VAL A 169 -31.11 -2.03 -2.27
N THR A 170 -30.84 -3.29 -1.95
CA THR A 170 -31.71 -4.07 -1.05
C THR A 170 -31.33 -3.98 0.41
N LYS A 171 -30.10 -3.54 0.74
CA LYS A 171 -29.50 -3.57 2.09
C LYS A 171 -29.35 -4.98 2.68
N LEU A 172 -29.64 -6.02 1.91
CA LEU A 172 -29.52 -7.41 2.36
C LEU A 172 -28.08 -7.88 2.31
N PRO A 173 -27.65 -8.77 3.21
CA PRO A 173 -26.35 -9.40 3.14
C PRO A 173 -26.12 -10.03 1.77
N THR A 174 -24.99 -9.68 1.15
CA THR A 174 -24.61 -10.20 -0.17
C THR A 174 -23.12 -10.50 -0.13
N ARG A 175 -22.74 -11.71 -0.56
CA ARG A 175 -21.34 -12.06 -0.77
C ARG A 175 -20.86 -11.38 -2.05
N PHE A 176 -19.76 -10.68 -1.99
CA PHE A 176 -19.11 -10.09 -3.15
C PHE A 176 -18.20 -11.12 -3.82
N ASN A 177 -18.35 -11.29 -5.12
CA ASN A 177 -17.50 -12.12 -5.95
C ASN A 177 -16.61 -11.23 -6.83
N VAL A 178 -15.35 -11.62 -7.00
CA VAL A 178 -14.41 -10.91 -7.87
C VAL A 178 -14.88 -11.00 -9.33
N GLN A 179 -14.75 -9.91 -10.07
CA GLN A 179 -14.97 -9.88 -11.51
C GLN A 179 -13.74 -10.47 -12.21
N GLU A 180 -13.91 -11.63 -12.85
CA GLU A 180 -12.80 -12.38 -13.47
C GLU A 180 -12.62 -12.11 -14.96
N ASN A 181 -13.66 -11.61 -15.63
CA ASN A 181 -13.68 -11.46 -17.08
C ASN A 181 -13.87 -10.00 -17.51
N GLY A 182 -13.45 -9.69 -18.72
CA GLY A 182 -13.59 -8.37 -19.33
C GLY A 182 -12.24 -7.65 -19.50
N PRO A 183 -12.28 -6.39 -19.94
CA PRO A 183 -11.07 -5.59 -20.09
C PRO A 183 -10.43 -5.29 -18.74
N GLY A 184 -9.09 -5.28 -18.70
CA GLY A 184 -8.32 -4.86 -17.53
C GLY A 184 -7.99 -3.38 -17.56
N ILE A 185 -7.83 -2.79 -16.38
CA ILE A 185 -7.24 -1.47 -16.18
C ILE A 185 -5.92 -1.64 -15.42
N LEU A 186 -4.89 -0.90 -15.82
CA LEU A 186 -3.64 -0.74 -15.09
C LEU A 186 -3.59 0.66 -14.52
N SER A 187 -3.60 0.78 -13.20
CA SER A 187 -3.36 2.03 -12.49
C SER A 187 -1.94 2.06 -11.95
N ALA A 188 -1.23 3.15 -12.19
CA ALA A 188 0.16 3.33 -11.77
C ALA A 188 0.51 4.81 -11.66
N CYS A 189 1.64 5.11 -11.01
CA CYS A 189 2.30 6.42 -11.04
C CYS A 189 3.79 6.24 -11.33
N ILE A 190 4.40 7.29 -11.88
CA ILE A 190 5.84 7.40 -12.09
C ILE A 190 6.35 8.46 -11.12
N ILE A 191 7.45 8.15 -10.43
CA ILE A 191 8.12 9.06 -9.50
C ILE A 191 9.54 9.26 -10.04
N GLU A 192 9.89 10.51 -10.31
CA GLU A 192 11.21 10.92 -10.83
C GLU A 192 11.99 11.71 -9.77
#